data_3afe02542a6b8831664da86044840580
#
_entry.id   3afe02542a6b8831664da86044840580
#
_cell.length_a   1.000
_cell.length_b   1.000
_cell.length_c   1.000
_cell.angle_alpha   90.00
_cell.angle_beta   90.00
_cell.angle_gamma   90.00
#
_symmetry.space_group_name_H-M   'P 1'
#
loop_
_entity.id
_entity.type
_entity.pdbx_description
1 polymer ?
#
loop_
_entity_poly.entity_id
_entity_poly.type
_entity_poly.pdbx_seq_one_letter_code
_entity_poly.pdbx_strand_id
1 'polypeptide(L)'
;MDYTNHSSAMRLVEEETGDIVDMVINAGDKVRVIRKEQVDAKRKLEENTVPLNGKRHFVKQFPDQSARLCERLSPNGVWLLCALMPYVGMNSGILRVRNGQFLKRVDILKKFASSMAERTTDRAITELCQRGVLAKCTVENKRAFIMNPYVMQNGSRANATLLALFKDTEWANG
;
A
#
# COMPACT_ATOMS: atom_id res chain seq x y z
N MET A 1 16.28 -12.06 43.61
CA MET A 1 14.85 -11.89 43.22
C MET A 1 14.65 -12.68 41.97
N ASP A 2 14.13 -13.90 42.15
CA ASP A 2 13.91 -14.83 41.03
C ASP A 2 12.62 -14.45 40.32
N TYR A 3 12.75 -14.01 39.07
CA TYR A 3 11.61 -13.86 38.17
C TYR A 3 11.27 -15.23 37.60
N THR A 4 10.33 -15.93 38.24
CA THR A 4 9.72 -17.11 37.68
C THR A 4 8.89 -16.72 36.46
N ASN A 5 9.40 -17.05 35.29
CA ASN A 5 8.65 -16.99 34.03
C ASN A 5 7.47 -17.97 34.13
N HIS A 6 6.28 -17.46 34.36
CA HIS A 6 5.05 -18.25 34.26
C HIS A 6 4.70 -18.38 32.75
N SER A 7 5.21 -19.43 32.12
CA SER A 7 4.63 -19.90 30.86
C SER A 7 3.35 -20.66 31.19
N SER A 8 2.21 -20.14 30.76
CA SER A 8 0.94 -20.85 30.87
C SER A 8 0.78 -21.76 29.68
N ALA A 9 0.80 -23.09 29.91
CA ALA A 9 0.40 -24.02 28.89
C ALA A 9 -1.13 -24.00 28.76
N MET A 10 -1.65 -23.65 27.60
CA MET A 10 -3.08 -23.70 27.29
C MET A 10 -3.37 -24.89 26.40
N ARG A 11 -4.31 -25.75 26.82
CA ARG A 11 -4.82 -26.82 25.99
C ARG A 11 -6.03 -26.35 25.22
N LEU A 12 -5.92 -26.36 23.89
CA LEU A 12 -7.05 -26.16 23.01
C LEU A 12 -7.54 -27.51 22.48
N VAL A 13 -8.82 -27.80 22.70
CA VAL A 13 -9.49 -28.96 22.12
C VAL A 13 -10.28 -28.48 20.93
N GLU A 14 -10.02 -29.03 19.77
CA GLU A 14 -10.80 -28.74 18.56
C GLU A 14 -12.14 -29.49 18.67
N GLU A 15 -13.27 -28.79 18.73
CA GLU A 15 -14.58 -29.37 19.00
C GLU A 15 -15.04 -30.35 17.92
N GLU A 16 -14.55 -30.23 16.67
CA GLU A 16 -14.95 -31.10 15.57
C GLU A 16 -14.12 -32.40 15.43
N THR A 17 -12.84 -32.36 15.82
CA THR A 17 -11.93 -33.51 15.66
C THR A 17 -11.49 -34.13 16.97
N GLY A 18 -11.68 -33.44 18.09
CA GLY A 18 -11.19 -33.87 19.39
C GLY A 18 -9.67 -33.85 19.55
N ASP A 19 -8.95 -33.30 18.60
CA ASP A 19 -7.50 -33.22 18.64
C ASP A 19 -7.03 -32.20 19.68
N ILE A 20 -6.12 -32.63 20.55
CA ILE A 20 -5.52 -31.77 21.58
C ILE A 20 -4.27 -31.17 21.02
N VAL A 21 -4.24 -29.82 20.92
CA VAL A 21 -3.04 -29.09 20.56
C VAL A 21 -2.48 -28.44 21.80
N ASP A 22 -1.31 -28.88 22.24
CA ASP A 22 -0.56 -28.23 23.33
C ASP A 22 0.17 -27.01 22.79
N MET A 23 -0.18 -25.83 23.30
CA MET A 23 0.46 -24.58 22.93
C MET A 23 1.09 -23.92 24.14
N VAL A 24 2.36 -23.58 24.05
CA VAL A 24 3.04 -22.76 25.05
C VAL A 24 2.88 -21.30 24.67
N ILE A 25 2.22 -20.52 25.52
CA ILE A 25 1.99 -19.08 25.31
C ILE A 25 2.86 -18.32 26.30
N ASN A 26 3.73 -17.46 25.80
CA ASN A 26 4.51 -16.55 26.63
C ASN A 26 3.69 -15.28 26.96
N ALA A 27 3.97 -14.68 28.10
CA ALA A 27 3.29 -13.45 28.51
C ALA A 27 3.53 -12.35 27.45
N GLY A 28 2.44 -11.86 26.86
CA GLY A 28 2.47 -10.86 25.78
C GLY A 28 2.18 -11.39 24.37
N ASP A 29 2.12 -12.70 24.18
CA ASP A 29 1.79 -13.29 22.89
C ASP A 29 0.30 -13.12 22.57
N LYS A 30 0.00 -12.74 21.31
CA LYS A 30 -1.37 -12.70 20.80
C LYS A 30 -1.72 -14.04 20.18
N VAL A 31 -2.58 -14.80 20.83
CA VAL A 31 -3.09 -16.06 20.29
C VAL A 31 -4.01 -15.76 19.10
N ARG A 32 -3.70 -16.33 17.95
CA ARG A 32 -4.56 -16.31 16.77
C ARG A 32 -4.96 -17.75 16.44
N VAL A 33 -6.22 -18.08 16.68
CA VAL A 33 -6.77 -19.35 16.23
C VAL A 33 -6.90 -19.32 14.70
N ILE A 34 -6.16 -20.17 14.01
CA ILE A 34 -6.24 -20.34 12.56
C ILE A 34 -6.97 -21.65 12.32
N ARG A 35 -8.12 -21.59 11.64
CA ARG A 35 -8.88 -22.80 11.30
C ARG A 35 -8.10 -23.66 10.30
N LYS A 36 -8.19 -24.99 10.43
CA LYS A 36 -7.53 -25.96 9.54
C LYS A 36 -7.76 -25.66 8.06
N GLU A 37 -9.00 -25.32 7.72
CA GLU A 37 -9.39 -24.91 6.36
C GLU A 37 -8.59 -23.72 5.83
N GLN A 38 -8.25 -22.74 6.70
CA GLN A 38 -7.42 -21.58 6.33
C GLN A 38 -5.96 -21.98 6.12
N VAL A 39 -5.45 -22.95 6.90
CA VAL A 39 -4.11 -23.50 6.74
C VAL A 39 -4.02 -24.27 5.43
N ASP A 40 -5.00 -25.13 5.15
CA ASP A 40 -5.05 -25.95 3.94
C ASP A 40 -5.24 -25.09 2.69
N ALA A 41 -6.09 -24.07 2.76
CA ALA A 41 -6.24 -23.09 1.67
C ALA A 41 -4.95 -22.32 1.42
N LYS A 42 -4.26 -21.90 2.46
CA LYS A 42 -2.96 -21.24 2.36
C LYS A 42 -1.90 -22.17 1.76
N ARG A 43 -1.84 -23.43 2.22
CA ARG A 43 -0.90 -24.42 1.70
C ARG A 43 -1.15 -24.72 0.23
N LYS A 44 -2.42 -24.92 -0.19
CA LYS A 44 -2.78 -25.11 -1.62
C LYS A 44 -2.42 -23.89 -2.47
N LEU A 45 -2.57 -22.67 -1.92
CA LEU A 45 -2.16 -21.46 -2.60
C LEU A 45 -0.63 -21.40 -2.76
N GLU A 46 0.13 -21.74 -1.72
CA GLU A 46 1.58 -21.77 -1.74
C GLU A 46 2.14 -22.87 -2.67
N GLU A 47 1.49 -24.02 -2.75
CA GLU A 47 1.85 -25.11 -3.68
C GLU A 47 1.65 -24.73 -5.16
N ASN A 48 0.66 -23.87 -5.45
CA ASN A 48 0.33 -23.43 -6.81
C ASN A 48 0.93 -22.07 -7.20
N THR A 49 1.68 -21.42 -6.30
CA THR A 49 2.29 -20.12 -6.55
C THR A 49 3.81 -20.22 -6.49
N VAL A 50 4.47 -19.71 -7.52
CA VAL A 50 5.91 -19.54 -7.51
C VAL A 50 6.23 -18.20 -6.87
N PRO A 51 7.00 -18.14 -5.77
CA PRO A 51 7.40 -16.87 -5.19
C PRO A 51 8.22 -16.09 -6.23
N LEU A 52 7.76 -14.88 -6.54
CA LEU A 52 8.55 -13.97 -7.38
C LEU A 52 9.82 -13.59 -6.63
N ASN A 53 10.94 -14.18 -7.02
CA ASN A 53 12.24 -13.92 -6.42
C ASN A 53 12.57 -12.43 -6.50
N GLY A 54 12.83 -11.83 -5.35
CA GLY A 54 13.25 -10.45 -5.15
C GLY A 54 12.33 -9.67 -4.22
N LYS A 55 12.90 -8.70 -3.52
CA LYS A 55 12.15 -7.72 -2.70
C LYS A 55 11.42 -6.74 -3.63
N ARG A 56 10.37 -7.21 -4.31
CA ARG A 56 9.57 -6.36 -5.18
C ARG A 56 8.55 -5.62 -4.32
N HIS A 57 8.52 -4.32 -4.47
CA HIS A 57 7.45 -3.50 -3.93
C HIS A 57 6.23 -3.66 -4.83
N PHE A 58 5.11 -4.09 -4.25
CA PHE A 58 3.85 -4.19 -4.97
C PHE A 58 3.01 -2.95 -4.68
N VAL A 59 2.60 -2.28 -5.73
CA VAL A 59 1.58 -1.25 -5.66
C VAL A 59 0.29 -1.85 -6.20
N LYS A 60 -0.78 -1.77 -5.42
CA LYS A 60 -2.11 -2.20 -5.85
C LYS A 60 -2.74 -1.12 -6.70
N GLN A 61 -3.21 -1.51 -7.86
CA GLN A 61 -4.06 -0.70 -8.73
C GLN A 61 -5.34 -1.49 -8.99
N PHE A 62 -6.48 -0.83 -8.89
CA PHE A 62 -7.76 -1.49 -9.08
C PHE A 62 -8.07 -1.54 -10.58
N PRO A 63 -8.48 -2.71 -11.15
CA PRO A 63 -8.70 -2.85 -12.59
C PRO A 63 -9.71 -1.84 -13.15
N ASP A 64 -10.84 -1.66 -12.47
CA ASP A 64 -11.89 -0.73 -12.90
C ASP A 64 -11.40 0.73 -12.91
N GLN A 65 -10.55 1.09 -11.94
CA GLN A 65 -9.93 2.41 -11.91
C GLN A 65 -8.91 2.60 -13.03
N SER A 66 -8.25 1.53 -13.48
CA SER A 66 -7.27 1.63 -14.58
C SER A 66 -7.92 2.06 -15.88
N ALA A 67 -9.08 1.50 -16.23
CA ALA A 67 -9.84 1.92 -17.40
C ALA A 67 -10.27 3.39 -17.30
N ARG A 68 -10.85 3.78 -16.17
CA ARG A 68 -11.27 5.18 -15.91
C ARG A 68 -10.11 6.16 -15.96
N LEU A 69 -8.92 5.79 -15.46
CA LEU A 69 -7.72 6.62 -15.53
C LEU A 69 -7.32 6.90 -16.99
N CYS A 70 -7.36 5.87 -17.86
CA CYS A 70 -7.07 6.02 -19.28
C CYS A 70 -8.10 6.92 -20.01
N GLU A 71 -9.36 6.90 -19.57
CA GLU A 71 -10.42 7.74 -20.15
C GLU A 71 -10.35 9.20 -19.66
N ARG A 72 -9.93 9.42 -18.41
CA ARG A 72 -10.02 10.73 -17.75
C ARG A 72 -8.72 11.51 -17.73
N LEU A 73 -7.58 10.87 -17.92
CA LEU A 73 -6.27 11.49 -17.94
C LEU A 73 -5.71 11.56 -19.37
N SER A 74 -4.92 12.59 -19.62
CA SER A 74 -4.10 12.63 -20.85
C SER A 74 -3.07 11.50 -20.85
N PRO A 75 -2.57 11.08 -22.04
CA PRO A 75 -1.51 10.09 -22.12
C PRO A 75 -0.28 10.43 -21.26
N ASN A 76 0.06 11.71 -21.17
CA ASN A 76 1.17 12.17 -20.33
C ASN A 76 0.83 12.07 -18.83
N GLY A 77 -0.43 12.30 -18.44
CA GLY A 77 -0.91 12.10 -17.08
C GLY A 77 -0.85 10.64 -16.67
N VAL A 78 -1.31 9.71 -17.52
CA VAL A 78 -1.22 8.26 -17.28
C VAL A 78 0.23 7.82 -17.20
N TRP A 79 1.08 8.26 -18.13
CA TRP A 79 2.51 7.94 -18.11
C TRP A 79 3.17 8.39 -16.80
N LEU A 80 2.94 9.64 -16.40
CA LEU A 80 3.51 10.18 -15.16
C LEU A 80 2.99 9.43 -13.93
N LEU A 81 1.71 9.09 -13.88
CA LEU A 81 1.13 8.29 -12.82
C LEU A 81 1.86 6.95 -12.68
N CYS A 82 2.06 6.23 -13.78
CA CYS A 82 2.82 4.98 -13.81
C CYS A 82 4.28 5.18 -13.35
N ALA A 83 4.93 6.24 -13.80
CA ALA A 83 6.29 6.58 -13.42
C ALA A 83 6.45 6.94 -11.94
N LEU A 84 5.37 7.39 -11.28
CA LEU A 84 5.34 7.71 -9.85
C LEU A 84 5.08 6.50 -8.95
N MET A 85 4.61 5.36 -9.48
CA MET A 85 4.33 4.13 -8.70
C MET A 85 5.45 3.73 -7.73
N PRO A 86 6.73 3.70 -8.15
CA PRO A 86 7.82 3.25 -7.28
C PRO A 86 8.08 4.16 -6.06
N TYR A 87 7.49 5.35 -6.07
CA TYR A 87 7.68 6.37 -5.03
C TYR A 87 6.53 6.42 -4.02
N VAL A 88 5.46 5.66 -4.22
CA VAL A 88 4.31 5.62 -3.32
C VAL A 88 4.71 4.96 -2.01
N GLY A 89 4.70 5.72 -0.93
CA GLY A 89 5.06 5.25 0.41
C GLY A 89 4.04 4.24 0.95
N MET A 90 4.56 3.20 1.62
CA MET A 90 3.73 2.13 2.20
C MET A 90 2.68 2.70 3.16
N ASN A 91 1.42 2.31 3.00
CA ASN A 91 0.25 2.69 3.79
C ASN A 91 -0.03 4.19 3.92
N SER A 92 0.92 5.06 3.54
CA SER A 92 0.83 6.51 3.67
C SER A 92 0.45 7.23 2.38
N GLY A 93 0.66 6.61 1.23
CA GLY A 93 0.49 7.24 -0.07
C GLY A 93 1.43 8.41 -0.36
N ILE A 94 2.24 8.86 0.60
CA ILE A 94 3.14 9.99 0.43
C ILE A 94 4.26 9.61 -0.53
N LEU A 95 4.51 10.43 -1.56
CA LEU A 95 5.57 10.18 -2.52
C LEU A 95 6.94 10.43 -1.89
N ARG A 96 7.79 9.37 -1.87
CA ARG A 96 9.14 9.39 -1.26
C ARG A 96 10.16 8.74 -2.19
N VAL A 97 11.39 9.24 -2.16
CA VAL A 97 12.55 8.54 -2.71
C VAL A 97 13.10 7.51 -1.71
N ARG A 98 13.95 6.60 -2.18
CA ARG A 98 14.48 5.48 -1.36
C ARG A 98 15.16 5.91 -0.05
N ASN A 99 15.75 7.10 -0.01
CA ASN A 99 16.38 7.66 1.20
C ASN A 99 15.37 8.27 2.18
N GLY A 100 14.05 8.12 1.94
CA GLY A 100 12.98 8.63 2.79
C GLY A 100 12.62 10.10 2.55
N GLN A 101 13.34 10.82 1.70
CA GLN A 101 13.00 12.21 1.37
C GLN A 101 11.70 12.29 0.56
N PHE A 102 10.93 13.34 0.81
CA PHE A 102 9.69 13.60 0.07
C PHE A 102 10.00 14.01 -1.37
N LEU A 103 9.26 13.42 -2.30
CA LEU A 103 9.36 13.77 -3.72
C LEU A 103 8.57 15.07 -3.97
N LYS A 104 9.29 16.17 -4.18
CA LYS A 104 8.72 17.48 -4.45
C LYS A 104 8.51 17.67 -5.96
N ARG A 105 7.75 18.73 -6.34
CA ARG A 105 7.51 19.07 -7.75
C ARG A 105 8.82 19.22 -8.54
N VAL A 106 9.80 19.97 -7.99
CA VAL A 106 11.11 20.16 -8.61
C VAL A 106 11.86 18.86 -8.82
N ASP A 107 11.75 17.92 -7.86
CA ASP A 107 12.40 16.62 -7.94
C ASP A 107 11.76 15.76 -9.04
N ILE A 108 10.43 15.83 -9.20
CA ILE A 108 9.69 15.13 -10.27
C ILE A 108 10.13 15.69 -11.63
N LEU A 109 10.16 17.02 -11.79
CA LEU A 109 10.58 17.66 -13.04
C LEU A 109 12.00 17.24 -13.44
N LYS A 110 12.95 17.33 -12.52
CA LYS A 110 14.33 16.92 -12.76
C LYS A 110 14.47 15.44 -13.08
N LYS A 111 13.74 14.60 -12.34
CA LYS A 111 13.85 13.15 -12.45
C LYS A 111 13.37 12.61 -13.79
N PHE A 112 12.34 13.22 -14.34
CA PHE A 112 11.73 12.78 -15.60
C PHE A 112 12.12 13.65 -16.81
N ALA A 113 13.07 14.58 -16.63
CA ALA A 113 13.53 15.49 -17.70
C ALA A 113 14.07 14.77 -18.95
N SER A 114 14.62 13.55 -18.80
CA SER A 114 15.09 12.74 -19.92
C SER A 114 13.98 12.05 -20.72
N SER A 115 12.80 11.87 -20.08
CA SER A 115 11.70 11.10 -20.68
C SER A 115 10.54 11.99 -21.14
N MET A 116 10.40 13.17 -20.54
CA MET A 116 9.34 14.12 -20.85
C MET A 116 9.82 15.55 -20.64
N ALA A 117 9.51 16.45 -21.56
CA ALA A 117 9.84 17.87 -21.43
C ALA A 117 9.27 18.44 -20.12
N GLU A 118 10.02 19.31 -19.46
CA GLU A 118 9.68 19.88 -18.14
C GLU A 118 8.26 20.48 -18.12
N ARG A 119 7.93 21.29 -19.14
CA ARG A 119 6.60 21.91 -19.27
C ARG A 119 5.48 20.86 -19.39
N THR A 120 5.73 19.74 -20.06
CA THR A 120 4.76 18.64 -20.21
C THR A 120 4.60 17.90 -18.88
N THR A 121 5.71 17.59 -18.20
CA THR A 121 5.70 16.99 -16.87
C THR A 121 4.95 17.88 -15.86
N ASP A 122 5.18 19.19 -15.92
CA ASP A 122 4.54 20.17 -15.05
C ASP A 122 3.02 20.23 -15.26
N ARG A 123 2.58 20.18 -16.52
CA ARG A 123 1.15 20.09 -16.87
C ARG A 123 0.55 18.77 -16.37
N ALA A 124 1.24 17.64 -16.55
CA ALA A 124 0.79 16.34 -16.08
C ALA A 124 0.65 16.30 -14.55
N ILE A 125 1.59 16.87 -13.79
CA ILE A 125 1.46 17.02 -12.32
C ILE A 125 0.21 17.83 -11.98
N THR A 126 -0.01 18.92 -12.69
CA THR A 126 -1.17 19.79 -12.47
C THR A 126 -2.48 19.07 -12.76
N GLU A 127 -2.54 18.33 -13.87
CA GLU A 127 -3.68 17.48 -14.24
C GLU A 127 -3.97 16.45 -13.18
N LEU A 128 -2.97 15.68 -12.72
CA LEU A 128 -3.13 14.67 -11.66
C LEU A 128 -3.68 15.29 -10.35
N CYS A 129 -3.26 16.52 -10.02
CA CYS A 129 -3.79 17.22 -8.86
C CYS A 129 -5.25 17.69 -9.09
N GLN A 130 -5.57 18.23 -10.25
CA GLN A 130 -6.92 18.70 -10.58
C GLN A 130 -7.93 17.56 -10.63
N ARG A 131 -7.50 16.38 -11.08
CA ARG A 131 -8.32 15.16 -11.12
C ARG A 131 -8.37 14.41 -9.79
N GLY A 132 -7.76 14.93 -8.73
CA GLY A 132 -7.76 14.28 -7.42
C GLY A 132 -7.02 12.94 -7.37
N VAL A 133 -6.14 12.68 -8.32
CA VAL A 133 -5.22 11.52 -8.32
C VAL A 133 -4.06 11.77 -7.37
N LEU A 134 -3.58 13.01 -7.31
CA LEU A 134 -2.59 13.49 -6.35
C LEU A 134 -3.17 14.63 -5.53
N ALA A 135 -2.75 14.73 -4.28
CA ALA A 135 -2.97 15.91 -3.47
C ALA A 135 -1.62 16.50 -3.00
N LYS A 136 -1.59 17.83 -2.86
CA LYS A 136 -0.47 18.52 -2.21
C LYS A 136 -0.66 18.45 -0.71
N CYS A 137 0.38 18.09 0.03
CA CYS A 137 0.35 18.06 1.48
C CYS A 137 1.62 18.68 2.06
N THR A 138 1.57 18.97 3.34
CA THR A 138 2.74 19.40 4.13
C THR A 138 2.95 18.39 5.22
N VAL A 139 4.14 17.81 5.26
CA VAL A 139 4.56 16.82 6.27
C VAL A 139 5.85 17.33 6.88
N GLU A 140 5.92 17.46 8.20
CA GLU A 140 7.10 17.99 8.90
C GLU A 140 7.61 19.32 8.31
N ASN A 141 6.69 20.25 8.04
CA ASN A 141 6.96 21.54 7.41
C ASN A 141 7.58 21.46 5.99
N LYS A 142 7.54 20.30 5.35
CA LYS A 142 8.02 20.10 3.98
C LYS A 142 6.85 19.80 3.04
N ARG A 143 6.88 20.45 1.86
CA ARG A 143 5.89 20.17 0.80
C ARG A 143 6.11 18.76 0.25
N ALA A 144 5.03 18.01 0.08
CA ALA A 144 5.02 16.68 -0.47
C ALA A 144 3.79 16.47 -1.35
N PHE A 145 3.77 15.38 -2.09
CA PHE A 145 2.58 14.86 -2.75
C PHE A 145 2.12 13.59 -2.08
N ILE A 146 0.81 13.39 -2.10
CA ILE A 146 0.17 12.19 -1.59
C ILE A 146 -0.69 11.58 -2.69
N MET A 147 -0.56 10.28 -2.89
CA MET A 147 -1.33 9.51 -3.87
C MET A 147 -2.70 9.18 -3.32
N ASN A 148 -3.72 9.31 -4.16
CA ASN A 148 -5.08 8.90 -3.83
C ASN A 148 -5.14 7.38 -3.63
N PRO A 149 -5.57 6.89 -2.44
CA PRO A 149 -5.60 5.45 -2.13
C PRO A 149 -6.65 4.69 -2.94
N TYR A 150 -7.67 5.37 -3.46
CA TYR A 150 -8.67 4.76 -4.35
C TYR A 150 -8.14 4.54 -5.77
N VAL A 151 -7.09 5.25 -6.16
CA VAL A 151 -6.41 5.07 -7.45
C VAL A 151 -5.29 4.05 -7.33
N MET A 152 -4.45 4.22 -6.31
CA MET A 152 -3.25 3.42 -6.15
C MET A 152 -2.79 3.37 -4.70
N GLN A 153 -2.46 2.18 -4.21
CA GLN A 153 -2.03 1.98 -2.84
C GLN A 153 -0.82 1.04 -2.77
N ASN A 154 0.17 1.44 -1.99
CA ASN A 154 1.26 0.57 -1.57
C ASN A 154 0.97 0.06 -0.15
N GLY A 155 0.83 -1.27 -0.02
CA GLY A 155 0.49 -1.94 1.23
C GLY A 155 -0.93 -2.50 1.26
N SER A 156 -1.27 -3.20 2.36
CA SER A 156 -2.54 -3.90 2.53
C SER A 156 -3.63 -3.05 3.19
N ARG A 157 -3.27 -1.93 3.78
CA ARG A 157 -4.20 -1.06 4.55
C ARG A 157 -3.99 0.39 4.19
N ALA A 158 -5.07 1.09 3.87
CA ALA A 158 -5.06 2.55 3.75
C ALA A 158 -5.28 3.19 5.13
N ASN A 159 -4.62 4.33 5.36
CA ASN A 159 -4.87 5.13 6.54
C ASN A 159 -6.27 5.78 6.44
N ALA A 160 -7.04 5.76 7.53
CA ALA A 160 -8.39 6.34 7.56
C ALA A 160 -8.39 7.84 7.21
N THR A 161 -7.40 8.60 7.67
CA THR A 161 -7.26 10.03 7.33
C THR A 161 -7.02 10.20 5.83
N LEU A 162 -6.25 9.30 5.20
CA LEU A 162 -6.00 9.33 3.77
C LEU A 162 -7.26 9.03 2.96
N LEU A 163 -8.06 8.05 3.39
CA LEU A 163 -9.35 7.75 2.79
C LEU A 163 -10.32 8.95 2.91
N ALA A 164 -10.37 9.56 4.09
CA ALA A 164 -11.21 10.74 4.33
C ALA A 164 -10.82 11.94 3.45
N LEU A 165 -9.50 12.14 3.20
CA LEU A 165 -9.00 13.21 2.34
C LEU A 165 -9.51 13.10 0.90
N PHE A 166 -9.69 11.89 0.40
CA PHE A 166 -10.05 11.64 -1.00
C PHE A 166 -11.48 11.11 -1.19
N LYS A 167 -12.30 11.06 -0.12
CA LYS A 167 -13.67 10.48 -0.15
C LYS A 167 -14.61 11.14 -1.17
N ASP A 168 -14.41 12.44 -1.43
CA ASP A 168 -15.27 13.23 -2.32
C ASP A 168 -14.70 13.32 -3.76
N THR A 169 -13.64 12.57 -4.06
CA THR A 169 -13.10 12.50 -5.42
C THR A 169 -13.91 11.51 -6.27
N GLU A 170 -13.88 11.71 -7.58
CA GLU A 170 -14.52 10.80 -8.55
C GLU A 170 -14.01 9.35 -8.44
N TRP A 171 -12.85 9.13 -7.81
CA TRP A 171 -12.19 7.84 -7.66
C TRP A 171 -12.69 7.03 -6.46
N ALA A 172 -13.34 7.67 -5.48
CA ALA A 172 -13.85 6.99 -4.29
C ALA A 172 -15.15 6.20 -4.55
N ASN A 173 -15.87 6.55 -5.62
CA ASN A 173 -17.20 6.01 -5.96
C ASN A 173 -17.10 5.09 -7.20
N GLY A 174 -16.16 4.14 -7.17
CA GLY A 174 -15.96 3.17 -8.24
C GLY A 174 -16.50 1.80 -7.93
#